data_1b85fb37b111a6301eb60f2d1dd6ccbd
#
_entry.id   1b85fb37b111a6301eb60f2d1dd6ccbd
#
_cell.length_a   1.000
_cell.length_b   1.000
_cell.length_c   1.000
_cell.angle_alpha   90.00
_cell.angle_beta   90.00
_cell.angle_gamma   90.00
#
_symmetry.space_group_name_H-M   'P 1'
#
loop_
_entity.id
_entity.type
_entity.pdbx_description
1 polymer ?
#
loop_
_entity_poly.entity_id
_entity_poly.type
_entity_poly.pdbx_seq_one_letter_code
_entity_poly.pdbx_strand_id
1 'polypeptide(L)'
;KAIAVNLSDVYAMNATPRQVVVGLALSNRFPVEAVDELYEGMLLACRTYGVDLVGGDTTSSRSGLVIAVTAIGAVPLADIVYRNGARERDLLVVSGDLGAAYMGLQVLEREKAVFSDSGAQPDLDGHDHILERQLKPEPRRDIVELLGKLEVRPTSMIDVSDGLASEGLIAIGRLIQL
;
A
#
# COMPACT_ATOMS: atom_id res chain seq x y z
N LYS A 1 5.89 -3.68 -2.88
CA LYS A 1 4.54 -3.58 -2.31
C LYS A 1 4.58 -3.25 -0.82
N ALA A 2 5.27 -4.02 0.04
CA ALA A 2 5.27 -3.85 1.50
C ALA A 2 5.60 -2.42 1.95
N ILE A 3 6.57 -1.76 1.35
CA ILE A 3 6.88 -0.34 1.64
C ILE A 3 5.78 0.57 1.10
N ALA A 4 5.41 0.42 -0.17
CA ALA A 4 4.49 1.33 -0.87
C ALA A 4 3.12 1.47 -0.17
N VAL A 5 2.53 0.38 0.31
CA VAL A 5 1.22 0.44 0.99
C VAL A 5 1.27 1.24 2.30
N ASN A 6 2.38 1.16 3.05
CA ASN A 6 2.54 1.94 4.28
C ASN A 6 2.87 3.43 4.00
N LEU A 7 3.51 3.73 2.87
CA LEU A 7 3.69 5.12 2.45
C LEU A 7 2.35 5.74 2.00
N SER A 8 1.45 4.93 1.44
CA SER A 8 0.10 5.35 1.07
C SER A 8 -0.68 5.91 2.27
N ASP A 9 -0.65 5.22 3.41
CA ASP A 9 -1.26 5.69 4.66
C ASP A 9 -0.73 7.07 5.10
N VAL A 10 0.58 7.28 4.95
CA VAL A 10 1.19 8.57 5.31
C VAL A 10 0.74 9.67 4.35
N TYR A 11 0.72 9.42 3.04
CA TYR A 11 0.22 10.38 2.04
C TYR A 11 -1.27 10.66 2.24
N ALA A 12 -2.06 9.66 2.65
CA ALA A 12 -3.49 9.84 2.95
C ALA A 12 -3.76 10.80 4.13
N MET A 13 -2.75 11.10 4.93
CA MET A 13 -2.82 12.15 5.95
C MET A 13 -2.32 13.52 5.47
N ASN A 14 -2.08 13.70 4.16
CA ASN A 14 -1.42 14.87 3.57
C ASN A 14 0.01 15.08 4.11
N ALA A 15 0.64 14.00 4.58
CA ALA A 15 1.97 14.01 5.17
C ALA A 15 3.04 13.54 4.17
N THR A 16 4.27 13.92 4.42
CA THR A 16 5.42 13.45 3.64
C THR A 16 6.12 12.34 4.41
N PRO A 17 6.17 11.10 3.89
CA PRO A 17 6.93 10.02 4.52
C PRO A 17 8.44 10.34 4.53
N ARG A 18 9.12 9.92 5.58
CA ARG A 18 10.54 10.19 5.80
C ARG A 18 11.34 8.93 6.07
N GLN A 19 10.81 8.08 6.93
CA GLN A 19 11.54 6.92 7.43
C GLN A 19 10.63 5.70 7.51
N VAL A 20 11.24 4.53 7.37
CA VAL A 20 10.57 3.24 7.62
C VAL A 20 11.45 2.35 8.50
N VAL A 21 10.77 1.53 9.31
CA VAL A 21 11.36 0.45 10.10
C VAL A 21 10.69 -0.84 9.67
N VAL A 22 11.47 -1.91 9.46
CA VAL A 22 10.96 -3.18 8.92
C VAL A 22 11.26 -4.33 9.88
N GLY A 23 10.23 -4.96 10.40
CA GLY A 23 10.32 -6.23 11.10
C GLY A 23 10.05 -7.40 10.14
N LEU A 24 10.91 -8.41 10.14
CA LEU A 24 10.74 -9.62 9.36
C LEU A 24 10.64 -10.84 10.29
N ALA A 25 9.70 -11.74 9.99
CA ALA A 25 9.72 -13.09 10.56
C ALA A 25 9.77 -14.10 9.41
N LEU A 26 10.81 -14.93 9.41
CA LEU A 26 11.14 -15.82 8.30
C LEU A 26 11.10 -17.29 8.77
N SER A 27 10.48 -18.16 7.98
CA SER A 27 10.64 -19.60 8.16
C SER A 27 11.94 -20.09 7.51
N ASN A 28 12.41 -21.24 7.92
CA ASN A 28 13.60 -21.89 7.37
C ASN A 28 13.47 -22.34 5.89
N ARG A 29 12.32 -22.05 5.27
CA ARG A 29 12.06 -22.31 3.83
C ARG A 29 12.54 -21.16 2.93
N PHE A 30 12.88 -20.01 3.51
CA PHE A 30 13.37 -18.87 2.74
C PHE A 30 14.90 -18.92 2.68
N PRO A 31 15.49 -19.07 1.49
CA PRO A 31 16.93 -18.97 1.30
C PRO A 31 17.39 -17.51 1.48
N VAL A 32 18.68 -17.32 1.74
CA VAL A 32 19.26 -15.98 1.95
C VAL A 32 19.08 -15.11 0.71
N GLU A 33 19.20 -15.68 -0.47
CA GLU A 33 19.03 -14.99 -1.75
C GLU A 33 17.63 -14.36 -1.88
N ALA A 34 16.58 -15.06 -1.45
CA ALA A 34 15.23 -14.51 -1.48
C ALA A 34 15.04 -13.36 -0.47
N VAL A 35 15.79 -13.37 0.63
CA VAL A 35 15.80 -12.25 1.59
C VAL A 35 16.54 -11.06 1.00
N ASP A 36 17.67 -11.28 0.32
CA ASP A 36 18.41 -10.21 -0.35
C ASP A 36 17.55 -9.55 -1.44
N GLU A 37 16.88 -10.32 -2.31
CA GLU A 37 15.95 -9.82 -3.31
C GLU A 37 14.79 -9.02 -2.68
N LEU A 38 14.26 -9.48 -1.54
CA LEU A 38 13.23 -8.76 -0.80
C LEU A 38 13.73 -7.38 -0.32
N TYR A 39 14.93 -7.34 0.24
CA TYR A 39 15.55 -6.08 0.67
C TYR A 39 15.90 -5.16 -0.51
N GLU A 40 16.38 -5.70 -1.62
CA GLU A 40 16.61 -4.92 -2.85
C GLU A 40 15.32 -4.23 -3.31
N GLY A 41 14.19 -4.96 -3.33
CA GLY A 41 12.88 -4.41 -3.66
C GLY A 41 12.43 -3.34 -2.67
N MET A 42 12.65 -3.53 -1.36
CA MET A 42 12.34 -2.52 -0.34
C MET A 42 13.20 -1.26 -0.49
N LEU A 43 14.51 -1.42 -0.71
CA LEU A 43 15.44 -0.30 -0.92
C LEU A 43 15.16 0.45 -2.22
N LEU A 44 14.71 -0.27 -3.28
CA LEU A 44 14.27 0.37 -4.50
C LEU A 44 13.06 1.29 -4.25
N ALA A 45 12.05 0.80 -3.52
CA ALA A 45 10.90 1.61 -3.14
C ALA A 45 11.33 2.82 -2.28
N CYS A 46 12.19 2.61 -1.29
CA CYS A 46 12.72 3.69 -0.44
C CYS A 46 13.41 4.78 -1.27
N ARG A 47 14.26 4.40 -2.22
CA ARG A 47 14.91 5.35 -3.14
C ARG A 47 13.91 6.09 -4.03
N THR A 48 12.92 5.38 -4.56
CA THR A 48 11.89 5.96 -5.44
C THR A 48 11.08 7.04 -4.74
N TYR A 49 10.76 6.83 -3.48
CA TYR A 49 9.92 7.74 -2.70
C TYR A 49 10.71 8.70 -1.78
N GLY A 50 12.03 8.61 -1.76
CA GLY A 50 12.89 9.48 -0.95
C GLY A 50 12.71 9.24 0.55
N VAL A 51 12.62 7.97 0.96
CA VAL A 51 12.41 7.53 2.34
C VAL A 51 13.60 6.70 2.80
N ASP A 52 14.02 6.88 4.04
CA ASP A 52 15.13 6.13 4.62
C ASP A 52 14.66 4.87 5.33
N LEU A 53 15.25 3.73 5.01
CA LEU A 53 15.15 2.52 5.84
C LEU A 53 16.14 2.66 7.00
N VAL A 54 15.64 2.99 8.20
CA VAL A 54 16.50 3.36 9.34
C VAL A 54 16.77 2.22 10.33
N GLY A 55 16.12 1.07 10.14
CA GLY A 55 16.34 -0.08 11.00
C GLY A 55 15.24 -1.13 10.89
N GLY A 56 15.32 -2.11 11.75
CA GLY A 56 14.37 -3.22 11.81
C GLY A 56 14.86 -4.34 12.70
N ASP A 57 14.12 -5.45 12.66
CA ASP A 57 14.46 -6.67 13.35
C ASP A 57 14.12 -7.89 12.47
N THR A 58 14.88 -8.96 12.64
CA THR A 58 14.62 -10.23 11.95
C THR A 58 14.53 -11.35 12.96
N THR A 59 13.42 -12.06 12.94
CA THR A 59 13.15 -13.19 13.83
C THR A 59 12.71 -14.43 13.06
N SER A 60 12.57 -15.56 13.75
CA SER A 60 12.09 -16.78 13.14
C SER A 60 10.57 -16.87 13.12
N SER A 61 10.01 -17.44 12.05
CA SER A 61 8.61 -17.82 11.93
C SER A 61 8.48 -19.34 11.83
N ARG A 62 7.42 -19.91 12.38
CA ARG A 62 7.12 -21.34 12.22
C ARG A 62 6.57 -21.66 10.82
N SER A 63 5.97 -20.70 10.16
CA SER A 63 5.38 -20.86 8.83
C SER A 63 5.40 -19.54 8.05
N GLY A 64 5.91 -19.60 6.82
CA GLY A 64 5.84 -18.48 5.88
C GLY A 64 6.71 -17.27 6.22
N LEU A 65 6.35 -16.17 5.62
CA LEU A 65 6.98 -14.85 5.73
C LEU A 65 5.97 -13.88 6.36
N VAL A 66 6.42 -13.12 7.36
CA VAL A 66 5.69 -11.98 7.91
C VAL A 66 6.55 -10.75 7.72
N ILE A 67 5.97 -9.68 7.17
CA ILE A 67 6.62 -8.39 7.02
C ILE A 67 5.77 -7.36 7.76
N ALA A 68 6.36 -6.70 8.75
CA ALA A 68 5.76 -5.60 9.48
C ALA A 68 6.53 -4.31 9.15
N VAL A 69 5.85 -3.31 8.63
CA VAL A 69 6.47 -2.02 8.28
C VAL A 69 5.84 -0.93 9.14
N THR A 70 6.69 -0.10 9.73
CA THR A 70 6.27 1.15 10.37
C THR A 70 6.79 2.31 9.53
N ALA A 71 5.89 3.08 8.94
CA ALA A 71 6.23 4.29 8.20
C ALA A 71 6.08 5.53 9.10
N ILE A 72 7.06 6.42 9.05
CA ILE A 72 7.10 7.67 9.81
C ILE A 72 7.13 8.81 8.81
N GLY A 73 6.19 9.74 8.95
CA GLY A 73 6.09 10.93 8.12
C GLY A 73 5.98 12.20 8.96
N ALA A 74 5.99 13.33 8.26
CA ALA A 74 5.83 14.64 8.88
C ALA A 74 4.89 15.51 8.05
N VAL A 75 4.08 16.30 8.76
CA VAL A 75 3.19 17.30 8.18
C VAL A 75 3.02 18.44 9.18
N PRO A 76 2.93 19.72 8.75
CA PRO A 76 2.55 20.80 9.65
C PRO A 76 1.17 20.53 10.26
N LEU A 77 1.00 20.84 11.55
CA LEU A 77 -0.27 20.59 12.23
C LEU A 77 -1.48 21.26 11.54
N ALA A 78 -1.26 22.39 10.89
CA ALA A 78 -2.29 23.09 10.14
C ALA A 78 -2.73 22.35 8.88
N ASP A 79 -1.89 21.48 8.30
CA ASP A 79 -2.10 20.83 7.00
C ASP A 79 -2.51 19.37 7.13
N ILE A 80 -2.48 18.81 8.34
CA ILE A 80 -2.85 17.42 8.56
C ILE A 80 -4.32 17.17 8.18
N VAL A 81 -4.56 16.10 7.43
CA VAL A 81 -5.91 15.66 7.07
C VAL A 81 -6.18 14.32 7.72
N TYR A 82 -7.34 14.19 8.34
CA TYR A 82 -7.76 12.95 8.99
C TYR A 82 -8.82 12.22 8.16
N ARG A 83 -8.89 10.91 8.31
CA ARG A 83 -9.84 10.07 7.58
C ARG A 83 -11.31 10.23 8.00
N ASN A 84 -11.60 10.87 9.11
CA ASN A 84 -12.93 11.04 9.71
C ASN A 84 -13.46 12.47 9.65
N GLY A 85 -12.92 13.30 8.76
CA GLY A 85 -13.25 14.73 8.67
C GLY A 85 -14.36 15.09 7.68
N ALA A 86 -14.87 14.14 6.90
CA ALA A 86 -15.87 14.38 5.86
C ALA A 86 -17.20 14.89 6.45
N ARG A 87 -17.85 15.80 5.71
CA ARG A 87 -19.07 16.49 6.11
C ARG A 87 -20.21 16.23 5.12
N GLU A 88 -21.42 16.49 5.55
CA GLU A 88 -22.57 16.45 4.66
C GLU A 88 -22.40 17.42 3.49
N ARG A 89 -22.67 16.96 2.28
CA ARG A 89 -22.49 17.64 1.00
C ARG A 89 -21.05 17.83 0.50
N ASP A 90 -20.07 17.25 1.17
CA ASP A 90 -18.73 17.16 0.58
C ASP A 90 -18.75 16.33 -0.70
N LEU A 91 -17.94 16.72 -1.67
CA LEU A 91 -17.75 15.95 -2.89
C LEU A 91 -16.81 14.79 -2.63
N LEU A 92 -17.24 13.59 -2.98
CA LEU A 92 -16.38 12.41 -2.98
C LEU A 92 -15.53 12.40 -4.27
N VAL A 93 -14.23 12.52 -4.12
CA VAL A 93 -13.27 12.47 -5.23
C VAL A 93 -12.41 11.23 -5.07
N VAL A 94 -12.30 10.45 -6.14
CA VAL A 94 -11.48 9.24 -6.18
C VAL A 94 -10.40 9.40 -7.24
N SER A 95 -9.18 9.02 -6.94
CA SER A 95 -8.06 9.00 -7.89
C SER A 95 -7.55 7.57 -8.08
N GLY A 96 -7.19 7.24 -9.32
CA GLY A 96 -6.77 5.89 -9.69
C GLY A 96 -7.92 5.01 -10.18
N ASP A 97 -7.62 3.75 -10.39
CA ASP A 97 -8.54 2.73 -10.87
C ASP A 97 -8.94 1.78 -9.73
N LEU A 98 -10.23 1.58 -9.56
CA LEU A 98 -10.77 0.69 -8.54
C LEU A 98 -10.93 -0.73 -9.06
N GLY A 99 -10.57 -1.72 -8.25
CA GLY A 99 -10.75 -3.14 -8.54
C GLY A 99 -9.63 -3.78 -9.36
N ALA A 100 -8.75 -3.04 -10.03
CA ALA A 100 -7.69 -3.60 -10.84
C ALA A 100 -6.73 -4.48 -10.03
N ALA A 101 -6.31 -4.07 -8.84
CA ALA A 101 -5.47 -4.87 -7.96
C ALA A 101 -6.15 -6.18 -7.53
N TYR A 102 -7.45 -6.15 -7.23
CA TYR A 102 -8.20 -7.34 -6.91
C TYR A 102 -8.28 -8.32 -8.09
N MET A 103 -8.53 -7.81 -9.30
CA MET A 103 -8.53 -8.65 -10.51
C MET A 103 -7.14 -9.26 -10.77
N GLY A 104 -6.08 -8.51 -10.53
CA GLY A 104 -4.71 -9.03 -10.60
C GLY A 104 -4.46 -10.16 -9.61
N LEU A 105 -4.95 -10.04 -8.38
CA LEU A 105 -4.89 -11.12 -7.39
C LEU A 105 -5.63 -12.37 -7.87
N GLN A 106 -6.83 -12.22 -8.43
CA GLN A 106 -7.62 -13.36 -8.95
C GLN A 106 -6.89 -14.09 -10.07
N VAL A 107 -6.22 -13.37 -10.99
CA VAL A 107 -5.37 -13.98 -12.03
C VAL A 107 -4.22 -14.76 -11.41
N LEU A 108 -3.48 -14.14 -10.48
CA LEU A 108 -2.35 -14.80 -9.81
C LEU A 108 -2.76 -16.06 -9.04
N GLU A 109 -3.89 -16.04 -8.35
CA GLU A 109 -4.38 -17.20 -7.62
C GLU A 109 -4.86 -18.32 -8.55
N ARG A 110 -5.53 -17.98 -9.65
CA ARG A 110 -5.90 -18.93 -10.69
C ARG A 110 -4.67 -19.64 -11.26
N GLU A 111 -3.68 -18.88 -11.68
CA GLU A 111 -2.47 -19.42 -12.29
C GLU A 111 -1.63 -20.23 -11.29
N LYS A 112 -1.61 -19.83 -10.03
CA LYS A 112 -1.00 -20.61 -8.95
C LYS A 112 -1.70 -21.96 -8.77
N ALA A 113 -3.02 -22.01 -8.83
CA ALA A 113 -3.76 -23.25 -8.74
C ALA A 113 -3.44 -24.17 -9.93
N VAL A 114 -3.45 -23.65 -11.17
CA VAL A 114 -3.09 -24.38 -12.38
C VAL A 114 -1.67 -24.97 -12.28
N PHE A 115 -0.71 -24.15 -11.85
CA PHE A 115 0.68 -24.62 -11.65
C PHE A 115 0.77 -25.72 -10.59
N SER A 116 0.05 -25.58 -9.47
CA SER A 116 0.06 -26.57 -8.40
C SER A 116 -0.55 -27.91 -8.82
N ASP A 117 -1.60 -27.88 -9.65
CA ASP A 117 -2.32 -29.08 -10.06
C ASP A 117 -1.67 -29.81 -11.25
N SER A 118 -1.13 -29.06 -12.20
CA SER A 118 -0.64 -29.62 -13.48
C SER A 118 0.86 -29.43 -13.73
N GLY A 119 1.52 -28.52 -13.00
CA GLY A 119 2.89 -28.09 -13.27
C GLY A 119 3.02 -27.21 -14.52
N ALA A 120 1.89 -26.81 -15.15
CA ALA A 120 1.89 -25.94 -16.29
C ALA A 120 2.41 -24.54 -15.92
N GLN A 121 3.21 -23.93 -16.81
CA GLN A 121 3.68 -22.56 -16.58
C GLN A 121 2.50 -21.59 -16.53
N PRO A 122 2.52 -20.61 -15.62
CA PRO A 122 1.48 -19.58 -15.53
C PRO A 122 1.33 -18.82 -16.85
N ASP A 123 0.08 -18.58 -17.28
CA ASP A 123 -0.25 -17.70 -18.39
C ASP A 123 -0.69 -16.33 -17.84
N LEU A 124 0.20 -15.35 -17.98
CA LEU A 124 -0.01 -13.99 -17.49
C LEU A 124 -0.16 -12.98 -18.63
N ASP A 125 -0.14 -13.42 -19.89
CA ASP A 125 -0.20 -12.56 -21.05
C ASP A 125 -1.51 -11.75 -21.10
N GLY A 126 -1.38 -10.47 -21.44
CA GLY A 126 -2.51 -9.54 -21.53
C GLY A 126 -3.09 -9.07 -20.19
N HIS A 127 -2.46 -9.44 -19.07
CA HIS A 127 -2.88 -9.05 -17.73
C HIS A 127 -1.96 -8.02 -17.06
N ASP A 128 -1.00 -7.45 -17.80
CA ASP A 128 0.08 -6.60 -17.28
C ASP A 128 -0.42 -5.52 -16.34
N HIS A 129 -1.43 -4.75 -16.74
CA HIS A 129 -1.97 -3.65 -15.96
C HIS A 129 -2.49 -4.09 -14.59
N ILE A 130 -3.36 -5.10 -14.54
CA ILE A 130 -3.95 -5.57 -13.29
C ILE A 130 -2.94 -6.28 -12.40
N LEU A 131 -1.96 -6.97 -12.98
CA LEU A 131 -0.85 -7.57 -12.26
C LEU A 131 0.06 -6.52 -11.65
N GLU A 132 0.39 -5.47 -12.41
CA GLU A 132 1.20 -4.36 -11.90
C GLU A 132 0.49 -3.66 -10.73
N ARG A 133 -0.82 -3.39 -10.83
CA ARG A 133 -1.59 -2.79 -9.75
C ARG A 133 -1.58 -3.64 -8.47
N GLN A 134 -1.61 -4.97 -8.58
CA GLN A 134 -1.53 -5.89 -7.44
C GLN A 134 -0.13 -6.03 -6.87
N LEU A 135 0.88 -6.17 -7.72
CA LEU A 135 2.25 -6.50 -7.30
C LEU A 135 3.07 -5.26 -6.95
N LYS A 136 2.82 -4.15 -7.65
CA LYS A 136 3.58 -2.89 -7.54
C LYS A 136 2.63 -1.70 -7.39
N PRO A 137 1.82 -1.63 -6.31
CA PRO A 137 0.98 -0.48 -6.06
C PRO A 137 1.83 0.77 -5.87
N GLU A 138 1.34 1.90 -6.36
CA GLU A 138 2.00 3.19 -6.26
C GLU A 138 1.23 4.11 -5.31
N PRO A 139 1.83 4.52 -4.18
CA PRO A 139 1.23 5.53 -3.31
C PRO A 139 1.10 6.86 -4.04
N ARG A 140 -0.04 7.52 -3.89
CA ARG A 140 -0.43 8.71 -4.66
C ARG A 140 0.23 10.00 -4.14
N ARG A 141 1.57 10.02 -4.16
CA ARG A 141 2.36 11.23 -3.89
C ARG A 141 1.97 12.40 -4.81
N ASP A 142 1.69 12.10 -6.07
CA ASP A 142 1.27 13.07 -7.10
C ASP A 142 0.02 13.85 -6.69
N ILE A 143 -0.93 13.20 -6.00
CA ILE A 143 -2.15 13.86 -5.51
C ILE A 143 -1.84 14.82 -4.37
N VAL A 144 -1.00 14.43 -3.40
CA VAL A 144 -0.58 15.31 -2.31
C VAL A 144 0.15 16.55 -2.85
N GLU A 145 1.05 16.35 -3.82
CA GLU A 145 1.75 17.45 -4.49
C GLU A 145 0.78 18.36 -5.28
N LEU A 146 -0.24 17.79 -5.94
CA LEU A 146 -1.25 18.54 -6.66
C LEU A 146 -2.11 19.39 -5.72
N LEU A 147 -2.58 18.80 -4.61
CA LEU A 147 -3.35 19.48 -3.58
C LEU A 147 -2.58 20.68 -3.01
N GLY A 148 -1.29 20.50 -2.74
CA GLY A 148 -0.41 21.57 -2.30
C GLY A 148 -0.25 22.70 -3.34
N LYS A 149 -0.11 22.36 -4.62
CA LYS A 149 -0.01 23.33 -5.71
C LYS A 149 -1.30 24.13 -5.93
N LEU A 150 -2.45 23.50 -5.70
CA LEU A 150 -3.77 24.10 -5.85
C LEU A 150 -4.23 24.82 -4.56
N GLU A 151 -3.45 24.74 -3.49
CA GLU A 151 -3.81 25.24 -2.16
C GLU A 151 -5.16 24.70 -1.67
N VAL A 152 -5.48 23.46 -2.07
CA VAL A 152 -6.72 22.76 -1.67
C VAL A 152 -6.41 21.84 -0.49
N ARG A 153 -7.18 22.01 0.59
CA ARG A 153 -7.15 21.11 1.73
C ARG A 153 -8.47 20.33 1.83
N PRO A 154 -8.46 19.02 1.56
CA PRO A 154 -9.63 18.17 1.74
C PRO A 154 -10.11 18.15 3.20
N THR A 155 -11.39 17.97 3.42
CA THR A 155 -11.98 17.78 4.74
C THR A 155 -11.63 16.41 5.31
N SER A 156 -11.44 15.40 4.44
CA SER A 156 -11.07 14.04 4.78
C SER A 156 -10.26 13.43 3.64
N MET A 157 -9.31 12.56 3.99
CA MET A 157 -8.59 11.72 3.03
C MET A 157 -8.40 10.33 3.61
N ILE A 158 -8.40 9.34 2.74
CA ILE A 158 -8.06 7.95 3.05
C ILE A 158 -7.56 7.29 1.77
N ASP A 159 -6.60 6.38 1.87
CA ASP A 159 -6.26 5.50 0.77
C ASP A 159 -7.26 4.34 0.66
N VAL A 160 -7.35 3.74 -0.51
CA VAL A 160 -8.32 2.65 -0.75
C VAL A 160 -7.57 1.32 -0.73
N SER A 161 -7.68 0.60 0.38
CA SER A 161 -7.06 -0.71 0.62
C SER A 161 -8.05 -1.85 0.49
N ASP A 162 -9.20 -1.74 1.17
CA ASP A 162 -10.20 -2.82 1.29
C ASP A 162 -11.41 -2.60 0.38
N GLY A 163 -11.48 -1.45 -0.27
CA GLY A 163 -12.52 -1.10 -1.24
C GLY A 163 -13.25 0.19 -0.91
N LEU A 164 -13.74 0.85 -1.96
CA LEU A 164 -14.36 2.17 -1.88
C LEU A 164 -15.51 2.24 -0.88
N ALA A 165 -16.32 1.19 -0.78
CA ALA A 165 -17.47 1.18 0.13
C ALA A 165 -17.05 1.20 1.60
N SER A 166 -16.02 0.42 1.95
CA SER A 166 -15.45 0.37 3.29
C SER A 166 -14.84 1.71 3.68
N GLU A 167 -13.94 2.21 2.84
CA GLU A 167 -13.21 3.45 3.09
C GLU A 167 -14.13 4.68 3.08
N GLY A 168 -15.14 4.69 2.22
CA GLY A 168 -16.16 5.74 2.18
C GLY A 168 -16.96 5.83 3.49
N LEU A 169 -17.30 4.69 4.10
CA LEU A 169 -17.97 4.65 5.41
C LEU A 169 -17.07 5.19 6.53
N ILE A 170 -15.79 4.87 6.50
CA ILE A 170 -14.80 5.38 7.46
C ILE A 170 -14.66 6.90 7.33
N ALA A 171 -14.53 7.42 6.11
CA ALA A 171 -14.37 8.84 5.84
C ALA A 171 -15.57 9.68 6.36
N ILE A 172 -16.78 9.14 6.25
CA ILE A 172 -18.02 9.80 6.74
C ILE A 172 -18.14 9.72 8.27
N GLY A 173 -17.27 8.99 8.95
CA GLY A 173 -17.34 8.84 10.41
C GLY A 173 -18.58 8.11 10.92
N ARG A 174 -19.33 7.45 10.03
CA ARG A 174 -20.53 6.66 10.33
C ARG A 174 -20.25 5.16 10.36
N LEU A 175 -19.08 4.74 10.76
CA LEU A 175 -18.87 3.36 11.16
C LEU A 175 -19.33 3.19 12.59
N ILE A 176 -20.66 3.02 12.70
CA ILE A 176 -21.33 2.00 13.50
C ILE A 176 -21.08 2.07 14.99
N GLN A 177 -21.91 2.79 15.64
CA GLN A 177 -22.54 2.25 16.85
C GLN A 177 -23.56 1.18 16.37
N LEU A 178 -23.13 -0.07 16.26
CA LEU A 178 -23.95 -1.25 16.40
C LEU A 178 -23.73 -1.85 17.77
#